data_916f9c4b67863972906d51866162ca7c
#
_entry.id   916f9c4b67863972906d51866162ca7c
#
_cell.length_a   1.000
_cell.length_b   1.000
_cell.length_c   1.000
_cell.angle_alpha   90.00
_cell.angle_beta   90.00
_cell.angle_gamma   90.00
#
_symmetry.space_group_name_H-M   'P 1'
#
loop_
_entity.id
_entity.type
_entity.pdbx_description
1 polymer ?
#
loop_
_entity_poly.entity_id
_entity_poly.type
_entity_poly.pdbx_seq_one_letter_code
_entity_poly.pdbx_strand_id
1 'polypeptide(L)'
;MTERPEPGPAHPAARGGAVPSGALEGLVVVSIAQNLPGPVAAARLQGLGARVVTIQPPSGDPLRHQLPELFEHLHRGQEVLSLDLKSDEGRERLEGLLEGADLLLSSSRAGALRRLGLDFASVHPRHPGLCQVDLVGFPGDHADRPGHDLSFQAGAGLLDPDRLPRTLSADMHGAEQAVSAALTLLLSRERHGTRGPDGRWASGGGHEQTALSEAALDLALPVRWGMTGPESPLGGASPYYRIYPAAQGHVALAALEPHFVQALVGLGLDPQGDVPEQLTWILAERTAQEWEDWAARAGAPLTALAEPVRPGPSPDHPESGAP
;
A
#
# COMPACT_ATOMS: atom_id res chain seq x y z
N MET A 1 -7.55 -4.64 -39.57
CA MET A 1 -7.32 -5.75 -38.63
C MET A 1 -6.07 -5.37 -37.86
N THR A 2 -6.24 -4.72 -36.73
CA THR A 2 -5.16 -4.35 -35.83
C THR A 2 -5.07 -5.45 -34.78
N GLU A 3 -3.99 -6.20 -34.80
CA GLU A 3 -3.67 -7.23 -33.81
C GLU A 3 -3.61 -6.59 -32.41
N ARG A 4 -4.34 -7.19 -31.46
CA ARG A 4 -4.25 -6.84 -30.04
C ARG A 4 -2.87 -7.28 -29.56
N PRO A 5 -2.14 -6.44 -28.82
CA PRO A 5 -0.92 -6.88 -28.16
C PRO A 5 -1.24 -7.97 -27.12
N GLU A 6 -0.43 -9.02 -27.11
CA GLU A 6 -0.51 -10.09 -26.11
C GLU A 6 -0.32 -9.55 -24.70
N PRO A 7 -1.00 -10.13 -23.68
CA PRO A 7 -0.83 -9.72 -22.31
C PRO A 7 0.62 -9.98 -21.88
N GLY A 8 1.29 -8.93 -21.41
CA GLY A 8 2.63 -9.03 -20.84
C GLY A 8 2.67 -10.03 -19.67
N PRO A 9 3.85 -10.56 -19.32
CA PRO A 9 4.00 -11.61 -18.33
C PRO A 9 3.40 -11.18 -17.00
N ALA A 10 2.54 -12.04 -16.44
CA ALA A 10 2.03 -11.89 -15.09
C ALA A 10 3.20 -11.72 -14.14
N HIS A 11 3.19 -10.66 -13.33
CA HIS A 11 4.18 -10.42 -12.29
C HIS A 11 4.29 -11.69 -11.45
N PRO A 12 5.47 -12.32 -11.33
CA PRO A 12 5.61 -13.47 -10.46
C PRO A 12 5.28 -12.99 -9.04
N ALA A 13 4.25 -13.59 -8.45
CA ALA A 13 3.98 -13.42 -7.03
C ALA A 13 5.31 -13.68 -6.30
N ALA A 14 5.75 -12.69 -5.53
CA ALA A 14 7.01 -12.74 -4.82
C ALA A 14 7.11 -14.08 -4.05
N ARG A 15 7.96 -14.97 -4.50
CA ARG A 15 8.34 -16.17 -3.75
C ARG A 15 9.40 -15.77 -2.72
N GLY A 16 9.00 -14.89 -1.80
CA GLY A 16 9.63 -14.81 -0.49
C GLY A 16 9.21 -16.04 0.30
N GLY A 17 10.08 -16.57 1.17
CA GLY A 17 9.81 -17.77 1.96
C GLY A 17 8.40 -17.69 2.56
N ALA A 18 7.62 -18.75 2.34
CA ALA A 18 6.21 -18.80 2.67
C ALA A 18 6.01 -18.37 4.14
N VAL A 19 5.45 -17.19 4.35
CA VAL A 19 4.68 -16.95 5.57
C VAL A 19 3.64 -18.07 5.56
N PRO A 20 3.53 -18.91 6.60
CA PRO A 20 2.51 -19.95 6.63
C PRO A 20 1.19 -19.28 6.23
N SER A 21 0.57 -19.76 5.17
CA SER A 21 -0.77 -19.34 4.79
C SER A 21 -1.64 -19.61 6.01
N GLY A 22 -2.08 -18.56 6.72
CA GLY A 22 -2.84 -18.72 7.95
C GLY A 22 -2.17 -18.20 9.23
N ALA A 23 -1.14 -17.34 9.17
CA ALA A 23 -0.56 -16.74 10.38
C ALA A 23 -1.60 -16.04 11.27
N LEU A 24 -2.69 -15.54 10.68
CA LEU A 24 -3.85 -14.95 11.38
C LEU A 24 -5.10 -15.84 11.28
N GLU A 25 -4.95 -17.13 10.98
CA GLU A 25 -6.08 -18.07 10.92
C GLU A 25 -6.80 -18.11 12.28
N GLY A 26 -8.13 -18.05 12.23
CA GLY A 26 -9.00 -17.99 13.42
C GLY A 26 -9.20 -16.59 13.98
N LEU A 27 -8.44 -15.57 13.56
CA LEU A 27 -8.67 -14.21 13.99
C LEU A 27 -9.73 -13.51 13.12
N VAL A 28 -10.53 -12.66 13.75
CA VAL A 28 -11.60 -11.90 13.12
C VAL A 28 -11.29 -10.41 13.16
N VAL A 29 -11.27 -9.80 12.00
CA VAL A 29 -11.11 -8.34 11.82
C VAL A 29 -12.46 -7.75 11.43
N VAL A 30 -12.94 -6.79 12.19
CA VAL A 30 -14.07 -5.94 11.83
C VAL A 30 -13.51 -4.61 11.31
N SER A 31 -13.76 -4.31 10.04
CA SER A 31 -13.29 -3.08 9.40
C SER A 31 -14.45 -2.14 9.12
N ILE A 32 -14.39 -0.93 9.68
CA ILE A 32 -15.26 0.20 9.33
C ILE A 32 -14.47 1.24 8.51
N ALA A 33 -13.27 0.86 8.06
CA ALA A 33 -12.39 1.72 7.30
C ALA A 33 -12.83 1.81 5.83
N GLN A 34 -12.70 3.00 5.24
CA GLN A 34 -13.16 3.34 3.89
C GLN A 34 -12.03 3.98 3.08
N ASN A 35 -12.32 4.28 1.83
CA ASN A 35 -11.41 4.81 0.82
C ASN A 35 -10.31 3.80 0.45
N LEU A 36 -9.02 4.22 0.39
CA LEU A 36 -7.95 3.34 -0.06
C LEU A 36 -7.18 2.69 1.10
N PRO A 37 -6.61 3.43 2.08
CA PRO A 37 -5.64 2.84 3.02
C PRO A 37 -6.26 1.77 3.92
N GLY A 38 -7.52 1.97 4.37
CA GLY A 38 -8.21 1.01 5.21
C GLY A 38 -8.52 -0.31 4.50
N PRO A 39 -9.19 -0.30 3.36
CA PRO A 39 -9.42 -1.50 2.55
C PRO A 39 -8.12 -2.24 2.15
N VAL A 40 -7.02 -1.52 1.85
CA VAL A 40 -5.72 -2.14 1.57
C VAL A 40 -5.20 -2.87 2.81
N ALA A 41 -5.23 -2.24 4.00
CA ALA A 41 -4.82 -2.87 5.25
C ALA A 41 -5.67 -4.10 5.57
N ALA A 42 -7.00 -4.01 5.41
CA ALA A 42 -7.93 -5.12 5.61
C ALA A 42 -7.66 -6.30 4.65
N ALA A 43 -7.43 -6.02 3.37
CA ALA A 43 -7.07 -7.04 2.36
C ALA A 43 -5.75 -7.74 2.69
N ARG A 44 -4.75 -7.03 3.22
CA ARG A 44 -3.47 -7.61 3.65
C ARG A 44 -3.63 -8.50 4.88
N LEU A 45 -4.39 -8.08 5.89
CA LEU A 45 -4.71 -8.91 7.06
C LEU A 45 -5.45 -10.19 6.65
N GLN A 46 -6.37 -10.08 5.69
CA GLN A 46 -7.03 -11.26 5.10
C GLN A 46 -6.04 -12.16 4.37
N GLY A 47 -5.12 -11.59 3.59
CA GLY A 47 -4.04 -12.34 2.92
C GLY A 47 -3.12 -13.09 3.89
N LEU A 48 -3.04 -12.65 5.15
CA LEU A 48 -2.36 -13.33 6.25
C LEU A 48 -3.23 -14.40 6.94
N GLY A 49 -4.48 -14.59 6.52
CA GLY A 49 -5.39 -15.63 7.01
C GLY A 49 -6.52 -15.15 7.91
N ALA A 50 -6.61 -13.87 8.26
CA ALA A 50 -7.71 -13.35 9.07
C ALA A 50 -9.05 -13.41 8.31
N ARG A 51 -10.15 -13.71 9.02
CA ARG A 51 -11.49 -13.45 8.52
C ARG A 51 -11.78 -11.96 8.64
N VAL A 52 -12.15 -11.31 7.54
CA VAL A 52 -12.48 -9.89 7.53
C VAL A 52 -13.97 -9.69 7.29
N VAL A 53 -14.59 -8.89 8.15
CA VAL A 53 -15.95 -8.38 7.99
C VAL A 53 -15.85 -6.87 7.78
N THR A 54 -16.15 -6.42 6.57
CA THR A 54 -16.12 -5.00 6.20
C THR A 54 -17.52 -4.39 6.33
N ILE A 55 -17.60 -3.25 7.00
CA ILE A 55 -18.84 -2.51 7.20
C ILE A 55 -18.76 -1.19 6.44
N GLN A 56 -19.70 -0.97 5.56
CA GLN A 56 -19.87 0.27 4.83
C GLN A 56 -21.19 0.96 5.22
N PRO A 57 -21.29 2.29 5.11
CA PRO A 57 -22.57 2.98 5.29
C PRO A 57 -23.58 2.59 4.18
N PRO A 58 -24.88 2.84 4.35
CA PRO A 58 -25.88 2.59 3.31
C PRO A 58 -25.59 3.28 1.97
N SER A 59 -24.87 4.40 2.00
CA SER A 59 -24.40 5.10 0.78
C SER A 59 -23.25 4.37 0.06
N GLY A 60 -22.69 3.31 0.63
CA GLY A 60 -21.51 2.61 0.11
C GLY A 60 -20.19 3.30 0.46
N ASP A 61 -19.08 2.61 0.16
CA ASP A 61 -17.74 3.18 0.22
C ASP A 61 -17.50 4.07 -1.01
N PRO A 62 -16.90 5.27 -0.87
CA PRO A 62 -16.52 6.11 -2.00
C PRO A 62 -15.68 5.39 -3.06
N LEU A 63 -14.78 4.49 -2.65
CA LEU A 63 -13.96 3.68 -3.56
C LEU A 63 -14.83 2.81 -4.49
N ARG A 64 -15.92 2.25 -3.98
CA ARG A 64 -16.86 1.43 -4.75
C ARG A 64 -17.48 2.20 -5.91
N HIS A 65 -17.75 3.50 -5.70
CA HIS A 65 -18.34 4.37 -6.72
C HIS A 65 -17.32 4.90 -7.72
N GLN A 66 -16.09 5.14 -7.27
CA GLN A 66 -15.05 5.75 -8.09
C GLN A 66 -14.28 4.70 -8.91
N LEU A 67 -13.97 3.56 -8.30
CA LEU A 67 -13.16 2.48 -8.86
C LEU A 67 -13.71 1.11 -8.42
N PRO A 68 -14.87 0.68 -8.99
CA PRO A 68 -15.56 -0.55 -8.56
C PRO A 68 -14.68 -1.80 -8.69
N GLU A 69 -13.88 -1.92 -9.75
CA GLU A 69 -12.96 -3.05 -9.94
C GLU A 69 -11.90 -3.14 -8.82
N LEU A 70 -11.36 -2.00 -8.38
CA LEU A 70 -10.43 -1.96 -7.26
C LEU A 70 -11.11 -2.30 -5.95
N PHE A 71 -12.33 -1.81 -5.74
CA PHE A 71 -13.13 -2.17 -4.57
C PHE A 71 -13.35 -3.69 -4.50
N GLU A 72 -13.80 -4.31 -5.58
CA GLU A 72 -14.00 -5.76 -5.66
C GLU A 72 -12.70 -6.55 -5.45
N HIS A 73 -11.59 -6.05 -6.01
CA HIS A 73 -10.27 -6.66 -5.81
C HIS A 73 -9.87 -6.68 -4.34
N LEU A 74 -10.01 -5.54 -3.63
CA LEU A 74 -9.61 -5.39 -2.24
C LEU A 74 -10.54 -6.12 -1.25
N HIS A 75 -11.81 -6.31 -1.62
CA HIS A 75 -12.80 -6.97 -0.75
C HIS A 75 -13.08 -8.42 -1.14
N ARG A 76 -12.31 -8.97 -2.08
CA ARG A 76 -12.50 -10.35 -2.52
C ARG A 76 -12.36 -11.33 -1.35
N GLY A 77 -13.42 -12.13 -1.11
CA GLY A 77 -13.47 -13.10 -0.01
C GLY A 77 -13.79 -12.51 1.36
N GLN A 78 -14.03 -11.21 1.46
CA GLN A 78 -14.54 -10.56 2.67
C GLN A 78 -16.08 -10.62 2.73
N GLU A 79 -16.61 -10.61 3.93
CA GLU A 79 -18.01 -10.35 4.17
C GLU A 79 -18.24 -8.84 4.21
N VAL A 80 -19.00 -8.30 3.25
CA VAL A 80 -19.27 -6.85 3.17
C VAL A 80 -20.70 -6.58 3.59
N LEU A 81 -20.88 -5.84 4.69
CA LEU A 81 -22.19 -5.49 5.27
C LEU A 81 -22.45 -4.00 5.11
N SER A 82 -23.70 -3.64 4.81
CA SER A 82 -24.16 -2.26 4.82
C SER A 82 -24.92 -1.98 6.11
N LEU A 83 -24.35 -1.13 7.01
CA LEU A 83 -24.94 -0.77 8.28
C LEU A 83 -24.99 0.75 8.47
N ASP A 84 -26.13 1.27 8.86
CA ASP A 84 -26.24 2.65 9.33
C ASP A 84 -25.83 2.74 10.81
N LEU A 85 -24.56 3.06 11.06
CA LEU A 85 -24.04 3.19 12.43
C LEU A 85 -24.61 4.40 13.21
N LYS A 86 -25.48 5.19 12.60
CA LYS A 86 -26.24 6.24 13.31
C LYS A 86 -27.55 5.71 13.86
N SER A 87 -28.08 4.60 13.34
CA SER A 87 -29.27 3.94 13.86
C SER A 87 -28.94 3.02 15.03
N ASP A 88 -29.93 2.78 15.89
CA ASP A 88 -29.77 1.84 17.02
C ASP A 88 -29.55 0.42 16.51
N GLU A 89 -30.30 0.00 15.49
CA GLU A 89 -30.18 -1.34 14.88
C GLU A 89 -28.77 -1.56 14.29
N GLY A 90 -28.23 -0.56 13.57
CA GLY A 90 -26.88 -0.66 12.99
C GLY A 90 -25.80 -0.74 14.06
N ARG A 91 -25.95 0.01 15.17
CA ARG A 91 -25.03 -0.06 16.32
C ARG A 91 -25.11 -1.40 17.04
N GLU A 92 -26.32 -1.90 17.31
CA GLU A 92 -26.52 -3.21 17.94
C GLU A 92 -25.92 -4.34 17.09
N ARG A 93 -26.09 -4.27 15.76
CA ARG A 93 -25.50 -5.25 14.86
C ARG A 93 -23.97 -5.19 14.86
N LEU A 94 -23.37 -3.98 14.88
CA LEU A 94 -21.93 -3.82 15.01
C LEU A 94 -21.43 -4.36 16.35
N GLU A 95 -22.10 -4.04 17.46
CA GLU A 95 -21.72 -4.52 18.79
C GLU A 95 -21.65 -6.05 18.83
N GLY A 96 -22.66 -6.73 18.25
CA GLY A 96 -22.64 -8.19 18.14
C GLY A 96 -21.49 -8.74 17.30
N LEU A 97 -20.98 -7.98 16.29
CA LEU A 97 -19.80 -8.36 15.55
C LEU A 97 -18.52 -8.16 16.37
N LEU A 98 -18.45 -7.08 17.17
CA LEU A 98 -17.30 -6.77 18.02
C LEU A 98 -17.11 -7.77 19.17
N GLU A 99 -18.17 -8.39 19.67
CA GLU A 99 -18.09 -9.45 20.67
C GLU A 99 -17.21 -10.64 20.25
N GLY A 100 -17.16 -10.92 18.94
CA GLY A 100 -16.37 -12.02 18.39
C GLY A 100 -15.12 -11.56 17.63
N ALA A 101 -14.82 -10.27 17.65
CA ALA A 101 -13.71 -9.70 16.91
C ALA A 101 -12.40 -9.67 17.72
N ASP A 102 -11.29 -9.80 17.01
CA ASP A 102 -9.95 -9.65 17.55
C ASP A 102 -9.36 -8.27 17.29
N LEU A 103 -9.78 -7.64 16.19
CA LEU A 103 -9.32 -6.33 15.76
C LEU A 103 -10.47 -5.50 15.19
N LEU A 104 -10.58 -4.25 15.63
CA LEU A 104 -11.36 -3.20 14.98
C LEU A 104 -10.40 -2.32 14.17
N LEU A 105 -10.67 -2.18 12.87
CA LEU A 105 -9.92 -1.30 11.97
C LEU A 105 -10.81 -0.14 11.54
N SER A 106 -10.38 1.10 11.73
CA SER A 106 -11.11 2.29 11.32
C SER A 106 -10.25 3.25 10.48
N SER A 107 -10.89 4.07 9.66
CA SER A 107 -10.28 5.24 9.00
C SER A 107 -11.09 6.51 9.24
N SER A 108 -11.93 6.50 10.26
CA SER A 108 -12.78 7.62 10.62
C SER A 108 -12.01 8.63 11.48
N ARG A 109 -12.35 9.91 11.31
CA ARG A 109 -11.80 10.97 12.19
C ARG A 109 -12.17 10.70 13.64
N ALA A 110 -11.26 11.05 14.56
CA ALA A 110 -11.43 10.83 15.99
C ALA A 110 -12.77 11.37 16.55
N GLY A 111 -13.18 12.56 16.12
CA GLY A 111 -14.46 13.14 16.51
C GLY A 111 -15.67 12.37 15.97
N ALA A 112 -15.56 11.70 14.83
CA ALA A 112 -16.63 10.85 14.31
C ALA A 112 -16.72 9.55 15.12
N LEU A 113 -15.60 8.91 15.45
CA LEU A 113 -15.57 7.72 16.30
C LEU A 113 -16.16 8.01 17.68
N ARG A 114 -15.79 9.13 18.33
CA ARG A 114 -16.37 9.53 19.62
C ARG A 114 -17.89 9.69 19.56
N ARG A 115 -18.44 10.33 18.50
CA ARG A 115 -19.90 10.47 18.33
C ARG A 115 -20.63 9.16 18.13
N LEU A 116 -19.95 8.16 17.56
CA LEU A 116 -20.49 6.81 17.36
C LEU A 116 -20.25 5.88 18.55
N GLY A 117 -19.47 6.29 19.57
CA GLY A 117 -19.05 5.44 20.69
C GLY A 117 -18.09 4.32 20.26
N LEU A 118 -17.31 4.56 19.19
CA LEU A 118 -16.36 3.64 18.60
C LEU A 118 -14.90 4.06 18.79
N ASP A 119 -14.64 5.14 19.52
CA ASP A 119 -13.32 5.47 20.01
C ASP A 119 -12.85 4.45 21.06
N PHE A 120 -11.56 4.23 21.17
CA PHE A 120 -10.99 3.20 22.05
C PHE A 120 -11.49 3.31 23.50
N ALA A 121 -11.57 4.54 24.05
CA ALA A 121 -12.06 4.76 25.42
C ALA A 121 -13.51 4.28 25.63
N SER A 122 -14.34 4.33 24.59
CA SER A 122 -15.72 3.86 24.60
C SER A 122 -15.84 2.35 24.34
N VAL A 123 -14.98 1.79 23.47
CA VAL A 123 -15.02 0.38 23.06
C VAL A 123 -14.35 -0.52 24.08
N HIS A 124 -13.16 -0.16 24.57
CA HIS A 124 -12.34 -1.02 25.42
C HIS A 124 -13.01 -1.51 26.71
N PRO A 125 -13.82 -0.70 27.45
CA PRO A 125 -14.52 -1.20 28.64
C PRO A 125 -15.53 -2.31 28.35
N ARG A 126 -16.10 -2.34 27.14
CA ARG A 126 -17.06 -3.38 26.70
C ARG A 126 -16.37 -4.60 26.10
N HIS A 127 -15.25 -4.37 25.44
CA HIS A 127 -14.47 -5.39 24.72
C HIS A 127 -12.99 -5.33 25.14
N PRO A 128 -12.62 -5.69 26.37
CA PRO A 128 -11.27 -5.49 26.91
C PRO A 128 -10.18 -6.32 26.22
N GLY A 129 -10.57 -7.32 25.45
CA GLY A 129 -9.65 -8.12 24.62
C GLY A 129 -9.54 -7.68 23.18
N LEU A 130 -10.37 -6.73 22.72
CA LEU A 130 -10.34 -6.22 21.35
C LEU A 130 -9.17 -5.27 21.14
N CYS A 131 -8.37 -5.52 20.10
CA CYS A 131 -7.39 -4.56 19.60
C CYS A 131 -8.05 -3.56 18.66
N GLN A 132 -7.57 -2.32 18.63
CA GLN A 132 -8.09 -1.30 17.73
C GLN A 132 -6.96 -0.57 17.02
N VAL A 133 -7.07 -0.42 15.69
CA VAL A 133 -6.18 0.40 14.88
C VAL A 133 -7.01 1.45 14.16
N ASP A 134 -6.63 2.71 14.35
CA ASP A 134 -7.27 3.86 13.71
C ASP A 134 -6.31 4.52 12.71
N LEU A 135 -6.65 4.45 11.42
CA LEU A 135 -5.97 5.23 10.39
C LEU A 135 -6.51 6.65 10.40
N VAL A 136 -5.66 7.62 10.63
CA VAL A 136 -6.00 9.04 10.69
C VAL A 136 -5.13 9.86 9.72
N GLY A 137 -5.60 11.05 9.33
CA GLY A 137 -4.80 11.93 8.47
C GLY A 137 -3.57 12.49 9.19
N PHE A 138 -3.77 12.95 10.43
CA PHE A 138 -2.74 13.57 11.28
C PHE A 138 -2.80 12.99 12.69
N PRO A 139 -1.67 12.94 13.43
CA PRO A 139 -1.63 12.36 14.78
C PRO A 139 -2.17 13.30 15.86
N GLY A 140 -2.52 12.71 17.02
CA GLY A 140 -2.85 13.41 18.25
C GLY A 140 -4.03 14.38 18.12
N ASP A 141 -3.87 15.59 18.63
CA ASP A 141 -4.92 16.63 18.61
C ASP A 141 -5.30 17.10 17.21
N HIS A 142 -4.50 16.74 16.19
CA HIS A 142 -4.77 17.07 14.80
C HIS A 142 -5.52 15.97 14.02
N ALA A 143 -5.92 14.87 14.67
CA ALA A 143 -6.59 13.72 14.03
C ALA A 143 -7.94 14.06 13.35
N ASP A 144 -8.57 15.18 13.73
CA ASP A 144 -9.80 15.69 13.09
C ASP A 144 -9.53 16.60 11.88
N ARG A 145 -8.25 16.98 11.63
CA ARG A 145 -7.88 17.82 10.49
C ARG A 145 -8.11 17.07 9.18
N PRO A 146 -8.75 17.70 8.16
CA PRO A 146 -8.92 17.08 6.86
C PRO A 146 -7.58 16.98 6.12
N GLY A 147 -7.41 15.91 5.37
CA GLY A 147 -6.26 15.68 4.51
C GLY A 147 -6.53 14.51 3.56
N HIS A 148 -5.78 14.48 2.47
CA HIS A 148 -5.71 13.39 1.52
C HIS A 148 -4.24 13.16 1.16
N ASP A 149 -3.93 12.04 0.56
CA ASP A 149 -2.59 11.61 0.20
C ASP A 149 -1.70 12.73 -0.37
N LEU A 150 -2.22 13.48 -1.35
CA LEU A 150 -1.48 14.59 -1.96
C LEU A 150 -1.03 15.65 -0.93
N SER A 151 -1.88 15.95 0.05
CA SER A 151 -1.55 16.95 1.09
C SER A 151 -0.52 16.42 2.09
N PHE A 152 -0.52 15.11 2.36
CA PHE A 152 0.47 14.48 3.23
C PHE A 152 1.82 14.41 2.52
N GLN A 153 1.86 14.01 1.25
CA GLN A 153 3.08 14.03 0.45
C GLN A 153 3.66 15.45 0.30
N ALA A 154 2.81 16.46 0.07
CA ALA A 154 3.24 17.86 0.00
C ALA A 154 3.89 18.32 1.29
N GLY A 155 3.26 18.03 2.45
CA GLY A 155 3.79 18.39 3.77
C GLY A 155 5.09 17.68 4.13
N ALA A 156 5.33 16.50 3.55
CA ALA A 156 6.55 15.72 3.74
C ALA A 156 7.69 16.10 2.77
N GLY A 157 7.43 16.94 1.75
CA GLY A 157 8.42 17.32 0.73
C GLY A 157 8.67 16.23 -0.32
N LEU A 158 7.68 15.39 -0.61
CA LEU A 158 7.76 14.29 -1.60
C LEU A 158 7.32 14.69 -3.01
N LEU A 159 6.85 15.93 -3.19
CA LEU A 159 6.27 16.35 -4.47
C LEU A 159 7.20 17.26 -5.25
N ASP A 160 7.26 17.01 -6.54
CA ASP A 160 7.75 17.96 -7.52
C ASP A 160 6.62 18.96 -7.87
N PRO A 161 6.91 20.28 -7.98
CA PRO A 161 5.87 21.27 -8.24
C PRO A 161 5.08 21.05 -9.55
N ASP A 162 5.74 20.49 -10.56
CA ASP A 162 5.21 20.38 -11.91
C ASP A 162 4.58 19.01 -12.22
N ARG A 163 4.58 18.07 -11.26
CA ARG A 163 4.11 16.70 -11.50
C ARG A 163 3.29 16.16 -10.34
N LEU A 164 2.15 15.56 -10.66
CA LEU A 164 1.43 14.75 -9.69
C LEU A 164 2.16 13.40 -9.49
N PRO A 165 2.16 12.88 -8.25
CA PRO A 165 2.73 11.57 -7.97
C PRO A 165 1.95 10.48 -8.72
N ARG A 166 2.65 9.45 -9.19
CA ARG A 166 2.02 8.31 -9.87
C ARG A 166 1.33 7.33 -8.93
N THR A 167 1.53 7.47 -7.64
CA THR A 167 0.95 6.61 -6.60
C THR A 167 0.52 7.42 -5.39
N LEU A 168 -0.43 6.89 -4.63
CA LEU A 168 -0.87 7.42 -3.35
C LEU A 168 0.03 6.84 -2.25
N SER A 169 1.28 7.34 -2.20
CA SER A 169 2.33 6.70 -1.40
C SER A 169 2.11 6.81 0.11
N ALA A 170 1.53 7.91 0.60
CA ALA A 170 1.18 8.08 2.01
C ALA A 170 0.06 7.09 2.42
N ASP A 171 -0.97 6.95 1.60
CA ASP A 171 -2.07 6.00 1.83
C ASP A 171 -1.57 4.55 1.83
N MET A 172 -0.76 4.18 0.83
CA MET A 172 -0.23 2.82 0.71
C MET A 172 0.73 2.47 1.85
N HIS A 173 1.62 3.38 2.24
CA HIS A 173 2.53 3.16 3.36
C HIS A 173 1.80 3.17 4.70
N GLY A 174 0.82 4.06 4.88
CA GLY A 174 -0.04 4.07 6.06
C GLY A 174 -0.84 2.78 6.23
N ALA A 175 -1.28 2.17 5.13
CA ALA A 175 -1.91 0.84 5.19
C ALA A 175 -0.93 -0.23 5.71
N GLU A 176 0.34 -0.23 5.27
CA GLU A 176 1.38 -1.14 5.79
C GLU A 176 1.67 -0.90 7.27
N GLN A 177 1.74 0.38 7.69
CA GLN A 177 1.93 0.71 9.10
C GLN A 177 0.74 0.24 9.94
N ALA A 178 -0.50 0.36 9.44
CA ALA A 178 -1.68 -0.15 10.12
C ALA A 178 -1.65 -1.69 10.27
N VAL A 179 -1.17 -2.42 9.27
CA VAL A 179 -0.95 -3.87 9.39
C VAL A 179 0.11 -4.16 10.45
N SER A 180 1.23 -3.45 10.46
CA SER A 180 2.28 -3.59 11.46
C SER A 180 1.78 -3.31 12.88
N ALA A 181 0.98 -2.25 13.06
CA ALA A 181 0.32 -1.90 14.32
C ALA A 181 -0.64 -3.02 14.77
N ALA A 182 -1.47 -3.52 13.87
CA ALA A 182 -2.39 -4.62 14.16
C ALA A 182 -1.64 -5.88 14.63
N LEU A 183 -0.58 -6.29 13.92
CA LEU A 183 0.23 -7.44 14.30
C LEU A 183 0.92 -7.23 15.65
N THR A 184 1.41 -6.02 15.93
CA THR A 184 2.05 -5.67 17.21
C THR A 184 1.05 -5.78 18.36
N LEU A 185 -0.16 -5.24 18.20
CA LEU A 185 -1.21 -5.32 19.22
C LEU A 185 -1.66 -6.76 19.45
N LEU A 186 -1.90 -7.52 18.39
CA LEU A 186 -2.30 -8.92 18.48
C LEU A 186 -1.24 -9.78 19.15
N LEU A 187 0.03 -9.57 18.80
CA LEU A 187 1.16 -10.26 19.45
C LEU A 187 1.32 -9.86 20.93
N SER A 188 1.15 -8.58 21.25
CA SER A 188 1.18 -8.08 22.64
C SER A 188 0.05 -8.71 23.45
N ARG A 189 -1.15 -8.76 22.90
CA ARG A 189 -2.30 -9.44 23.52
C ARG A 189 -2.05 -10.93 23.76
N GLU A 190 -1.46 -11.63 22.78
CA GLU A 190 -1.13 -13.05 22.93
C GLU A 190 -0.12 -13.30 24.06
N ARG A 191 0.78 -12.37 24.29
CA ARG A 191 1.82 -12.49 25.33
C ARG A 191 1.37 -12.04 26.73
N HIS A 192 0.48 -11.06 26.81
CA HIS A 192 0.15 -10.37 28.05
C HIS A 192 -1.33 -10.37 28.41
N GLY A 193 -2.20 -10.73 27.46
CA GLY A 193 -3.64 -10.81 27.68
C GLY A 193 -4.05 -12.07 28.46
N THR A 194 -5.27 -12.06 28.92
CA THR A 194 -5.88 -13.23 29.59
C THR A 194 -7.13 -13.67 28.85
N ARG A 195 -7.39 -14.97 28.82
CA ARG A 195 -8.64 -15.53 28.27
C ARG A 195 -9.63 -15.83 29.39
N GLY A 196 -10.90 -15.55 29.10
CA GLY A 196 -11.99 -15.93 29.97
C GLY A 196 -12.31 -17.41 29.89
N PRO A 197 -13.28 -17.88 30.74
CA PRO A 197 -13.73 -19.29 30.77
C PRO A 197 -14.34 -19.75 29.43
N ASP A 198 -14.85 -18.83 28.62
CA ASP A 198 -15.45 -19.06 27.32
C ASP A 198 -14.39 -19.11 26.18
N GLY A 199 -13.09 -18.97 26.51
CA GLY A 199 -11.98 -18.95 25.58
C GLY A 199 -11.75 -17.60 24.88
N ARG A 200 -12.64 -16.62 25.10
CA ARG A 200 -12.48 -15.26 24.55
C ARG A 200 -11.43 -14.46 25.33
N TRP A 201 -10.85 -13.44 24.68
CA TRP A 201 -9.95 -12.53 25.35
C TRP A 201 -10.69 -11.66 26.37
N ALA A 202 -10.34 -11.80 27.63
CA ALA A 202 -10.89 -11.02 28.74
C ALA A 202 -10.06 -9.76 29.04
N SER A 203 -8.84 -9.68 28.50
CA SER A 203 -7.96 -8.50 28.60
C SER A 203 -6.90 -8.51 27.52
N GLY A 204 -6.05 -7.48 27.50
CA GLY A 204 -4.90 -7.37 26.62
C GLY A 204 -5.17 -6.68 25.29
N GLY A 205 -6.40 -6.24 25.05
CA GLY A 205 -6.71 -5.35 23.93
C GLY A 205 -5.93 -4.03 24.06
N GLY A 206 -5.45 -3.53 22.96
CA GLY A 206 -4.68 -2.29 22.87
C GLY A 206 -5.16 -1.41 21.73
N HIS A 207 -4.59 -0.20 21.65
CA HIS A 207 -4.93 0.78 20.63
C HIS A 207 -3.68 1.39 20.02
N GLU A 208 -3.68 1.49 18.69
CA GLU A 208 -2.68 2.22 17.93
C GLU A 208 -3.35 3.15 16.92
N GLN A 209 -2.78 4.33 16.77
CA GLN A 209 -3.20 5.30 15.78
C GLN A 209 -2.09 5.44 14.73
N THR A 210 -2.42 5.12 13.48
CA THR A 210 -1.53 5.27 12.33
C THR A 210 -1.89 6.52 11.56
N ALA A 211 -0.96 7.48 11.48
CA ALA A 211 -1.18 8.75 10.80
C ALA A 211 -0.57 8.76 9.41
N LEU A 212 -1.39 9.04 8.39
CA LEU A 212 -0.95 9.09 6.99
C LEU A 212 0.10 10.19 6.74
N SER A 213 0.05 11.28 7.49
CA SER A 213 1.08 12.33 7.44
C SER A 213 2.43 11.86 8.00
N GLU A 214 2.45 10.98 9.01
CA GLU A 214 3.67 10.37 9.54
C GLU A 214 4.20 9.31 8.57
N ALA A 215 3.31 8.52 7.96
CA ALA A 215 3.68 7.60 6.89
C ALA A 215 4.36 8.32 5.72
N ALA A 216 3.88 9.51 5.33
CA ALA A 216 4.55 10.32 4.33
C ALA A 216 5.93 10.82 4.79
N LEU A 217 6.08 11.20 6.07
CA LEU A 217 7.36 11.63 6.64
C LEU A 217 8.38 10.49 6.69
N ASP A 218 7.96 9.27 6.94
CA ASP A 218 8.82 8.08 6.91
C ASP A 218 9.35 7.83 5.49
N LEU A 219 8.47 7.91 4.49
CA LEU A 219 8.86 7.80 3.08
C LEU A 219 9.79 8.94 2.65
N ALA A 220 9.68 10.12 3.25
CA ALA A 220 10.54 11.26 2.97
C ALA A 220 11.94 11.15 3.60
N LEU A 221 12.23 10.11 4.36
CA LEU A 221 13.52 9.94 5.03
C LEU A 221 14.71 10.11 4.06
N PRO A 222 14.76 9.46 2.87
CA PRO A 222 15.85 9.65 1.90
C PRO A 222 15.98 11.10 1.40
N VAL A 223 14.84 11.78 1.16
CA VAL A 223 14.81 13.19 0.75
C VAL A 223 15.37 14.08 1.85
N ARG A 224 14.90 13.91 3.07
CA ARG A 224 15.28 14.72 4.24
C ARG A 224 16.76 14.58 4.60
N TRP A 225 17.37 13.43 4.35
CA TRP A 225 18.80 13.19 4.55
C TRP A 225 19.64 13.45 3.31
N GLY A 226 19.06 14.05 2.23
CA GLY A 226 19.77 14.43 1.03
C GLY A 226 20.19 13.26 0.14
N MET A 227 19.69 12.05 0.42
CA MET A 227 20.06 10.84 -0.36
C MET A 227 19.55 10.89 -1.80
N THR A 228 18.42 11.56 -2.03
CA THR A 228 17.77 11.73 -3.32
C THR A 228 17.71 13.20 -3.76
N GLY A 229 18.52 14.08 -3.15
CA GLY A 229 18.67 15.46 -3.60
C GLY A 229 19.32 15.57 -4.98
N PRO A 230 19.10 16.68 -5.72
CA PRO A 230 19.62 16.85 -7.09
C PRO A 230 21.14 16.64 -7.23
N GLU A 231 21.90 16.98 -6.19
CA GLU A 231 23.36 16.85 -6.15
C GLU A 231 23.82 15.45 -5.70
N SER A 232 22.90 14.57 -5.32
CA SER A 232 23.25 13.23 -4.86
C SER A 232 23.21 12.22 -6.01
N PRO A 233 24.00 11.14 -5.95
CA PRO A 233 23.98 10.09 -6.97
C PRO A 233 22.58 9.53 -7.25
N LEU A 234 21.76 9.31 -6.21
CA LEU A 234 20.40 8.76 -6.33
C LEU A 234 19.34 9.82 -6.69
N GLY A 235 19.72 11.09 -6.66
CA GLY A 235 18.88 12.22 -7.08
C GLY A 235 19.09 12.67 -8.52
N GLY A 236 19.94 11.96 -9.27
CA GLY A 236 20.21 12.24 -10.69
C GLY A 236 21.58 12.87 -10.99
N ALA A 237 22.45 13.13 -9.99
CA ALA A 237 23.81 13.58 -10.22
C ALA A 237 24.68 12.50 -10.88
N SER A 238 24.40 11.21 -10.60
CA SER A 238 25.13 10.10 -11.23
C SER A 238 24.57 9.78 -12.61
N PRO A 239 25.41 9.75 -13.67
CA PRO A 239 24.98 9.25 -14.97
C PRO A 239 24.65 7.76 -14.95
N TYR A 240 25.14 7.03 -13.98
CA TYR A 240 24.89 5.59 -13.79
C TYR A 240 23.60 5.28 -13.01
N TYR A 241 22.90 6.31 -12.51
CA TYR A 241 21.62 6.17 -11.85
C TYR A 241 20.63 7.18 -12.44
N ARG A 242 20.05 6.82 -13.60
CA ARG A 242 19.23 7.75 -14.38
C ARG A 242 18.31 7.03 -15.34
N ILE A 243 17.26 7.73 -15.77
CA ILE A 243 16.39 7.29 -16.88
C ILE A 243 16.95 7.87 -18.19
N TYR A 244 17.13 7.00 -19.19
CA TYR A 244 17.59 7.35 -20.53
C TYR A 244 16.56 7.01 -21.59
N PRO A 245 16.47 7.79 -22.68
CA PRO A 245 15.71 7.39 -23.86
C PRO A 245 16.38 6.19 -24.53
N ALA A 246 15.59 5.28 -25.07
CA ALA A 246 16.00 4.20 -25.95
C ALA A 246 15.51 4.47 -27.38
N ALA A 247 15.85 3.62 -28.36
CA ALA A 247 15.32 3.75 -29.72
C ALA A 247 13.78 3.75 -29.74
N GLN A 248 13.16 2.96 -28.85
CA GLN A 248 11.75 3.00 -28.52
C GLN A 248 11.60 2.81 -27.02
N GLY A 249 10.85 3.71 -26.36
CA GLY A 249 10.65 3.70 -24.92
C GLY A 249 11.80 4.33 -24.14
N HIS A 250 11.90 3.98 -22.86
CA HIS A 250 12.94 4.47 -21.95
C HIS A 250 13.45 3.32 -21.09
N VAL A 251 14.67 3.46 -20.61
CA VAL A 251 15.30 2.53 -19.67
C VAL A 251 15.70 3.24 -18.39
N ALA A 252 15.56 2.56 -17.27
CA ALA A 252 16.11 2.96 -15.97
C ALA A 252 17.43 2.21 -15.76
N LEU A 253 18.52 2.96 -15.67
CA LEU A 253 19.86 2.45 -15.37
C LEU A 253 20.18 2.72 -13.90
N ALA A 254 20.67 1.69 -13.17
CA ALA A 254 21.05 1.77 -11.75
C ALA A 254 22.43 1.13 -11.48
N ALA A 255 23.41 1.37 -12.35
CA ALA A 255 24.73 0.75 -12.36
C ALA A 255 25.71 1.47 -11.40
N LEU A 256 25.44 1.44 -10.09
CA LEU A 256 26.23 2.15 -9.09
C LEU A 256 27.54 1.44 -8.74
N GLU A 257 27.59 0.12 -8.85
CA GLU A 257 28.76 -0.68 -8.50
C GLU A 257 29.76 -0.78 -9.66
N PRO A 258 31.07 -0.83 -9.38
CA PRO A 258 32.11 -0.81 -10.41
C PRO A 258 31.98 -1.94 -11.46
N HIS A 259 31.53 -3.12 -11.05
CA HIS A 259 31.38 -4.25 -11.98
C HIS A 259 30.22 -4.05 -12.97
N PHE A 260 29.18 -3.31 -12.62
CA PHE A 260 28.10 -2.93 -13.55
C PHE A 260 28.59 -1.88 -14.55
N VAL A 261 29.43 -0.94 -14.12
CA VAL A 261 30.08 0.03 -15.02
C VAL A 261 30.97 -0.72 -16.03
N GLN A 262 31.66 -1.78 -15.63
CA GLN A 262 32.46 -2.61 -16.55
C GLN A 262 31.62 -3.27 -17.64
N ALA A 263 30.38 -3.68 -17.34
CA ALA A 263 29.47 -4.19 -18.36
C ALA A 263 29.14 -3.14 -19.42
N LEU A 264 28.98 -1.85 -19.01
CA LEU A 264 28.78 -0.73 -19.92
C LEU A 264 30.03 -0.39 -20.73
N VAL A 265 31.23 -0.51 -20.16
CA VAL A 265 32.51 -0.40 -20.87
C VAL A 265 32.57 -1.42 -22.00
N GLY A 266 32.07 -2.64 -21.79
CA GLY A 266 31.94 -3.66 -22.83
C GLY A 266 31.04 -3.27 -24.02
N LEU A 267 30.20 -2.24 -23.86
CA LEU A 267 29.39 -1.64 -24.93
C LEU A 267 30.07 -0.45 -25.61
N GLY A 268 31.31 -0.10 -25.24
CA GLY A 268 32.07 1.00 -25.77
C GLY A 268 32.04 2.29 -24.95
N LEU A 269 31.52 2.25 -23.72
CA LEU A 269 31.55 3.39 -22.80
C LEU A 269 32.99 3.68 -22.38
N ASP A 270 33.45 4.94 -22.58
CA ASP A 270 34.66 5.47 -21.97
C ASP A 270 34.34 6.19 -20.65
N PRO A 271 34.71 5.63 -19.48
CA PRO A 271 34.44 6.26 -18.20
C PRO A 271 35.17 7.59 -17.96
N GLN A 272 36.14 7.93 -18.79
CA GLN A 272 36.90 9.20 -18.69
C GLN A 272 36.32 10.30 -19.58
N GLY A 273 35.40 9.97 -20.49
CA GLY A 273 34.72 10.88 -21.38
C GLY A 273 33.47 11.51 -20.80
N ASP A 274 32.64 12.11 -21.65
CA ASP A 274 31.31 12.60 -21.28
C ASP A 274 30.35 11.40 -21.15
N VAL A 275 30.28 10.80 -19.96
CA VAL A 275 29.50 9.61 -19.69
C VAL A 275 27.98 9.80 -19.93
N PRO A 276 27.36 10.91 -19.53
CA PRO A 276 25.94 11.16 -19.82
C PRO A 276 25.63 11.18 -21.31
N GLU A 277 26.46 11.84 -22.11
CA GLU A 277 26.30 11.92 -23.56
C GLU A 277 26.48 10.55 -24.20
N GLN A 278 27.56 9.84 -23.83
CA GLN A 278 27.84 8.50 -24.35
C GLN A 278 26.73 7.51 -24.04
N LEU A 279 26.23 7.49 -22.82
CA LEU A 279 25.09 6.61 -22.42
C LEU A 279 23.84 6.97 -23.22
N THR A 280 23.60 8.24 -23.49
CA THR A 280 22.47 8.66 -24.32
C THR A 280 22.60 8.09 -25.76
N TRP A 281 23.78 8.13 -26.34
CA TRP A 281 24.06 7.57 -27.69
C TRP A 281 23.97 6.03 -27.70
N ILE A 282 24.63 5.36 -26.76
CA ILE A 282 24.66 3.91 -26.68
C ILE A 282 23.23 3.36 -26.48
N LEU A 283 22.47 3.96 -25.56
CA LEU A 283 21.12 3.46 -25.21
C LEU A 283 20.08 3.78 -26.29
N ALA A 284 20.36 4.74 -27.19
CA ALA A 284 19.50 5.02 -28.34
C ALA A 284 19.63 3.98 -29.47
N GLU A 285 20.60 3.06 -29.44
CA GLU A 285 20.84 2.07 -30.51
C GLU A 285 19.81 0.94 -30.54
N ARG A 286 19.13 0.66 -29.41
CA ARG A 286 18.18 -0.45 -29.27
C ARG A 286 16.91 -0.01 -28.58
N THR A 287 15.85 -0.81 -28.70
CA THR A 287 14.61 -0.62 -27.95
C THR A 287 14.82 -0.87 -26.46
N ALA A 288 13.95 -0.34 -25.64
CA ALA A 288 14.00 -0.55 -24.18
C ALA A 288 13.92 -2.06 -23.82
N GLN A 289 13.10 -2.85 -24.54
CA GLN A 289 13.01 -4.30 -24.34
C GLN A 289 14.29 -5.03 -24.71
N GLU A 290 14.92 -4.70 -25.83
CA GLU A 290 16.21 -5.29 -26.23
C GLU A 290 17.33 -4.97 -25.23
N TRP A 291 17.28 -3.79 -24.60
CA TRP A 291 18.19 -3.42 -23.53
C TRP A 291 17.94 -4.22 -22.25
N GLU A 292 16.69 -4.44 -21.88
CA GLU A 292 16.34 -5.27 -20.73
C GLU A 292 16.80 -6.71 -20.93
N ASP A 293 16.59 -7.28 -22.12
CA ASP A 293 17.08 -8.61 -22.48
C ASP A 293 18.61 -8.72 -22.44
N TRP A 294 19.31 -7.66 -22.90
CA TRP A 294 20.77 -7.58 -22.77
C TRP A 294 21.19 -7.54 -21.31
N ALA A 295 20.56 -6.70 -20.50
CA ALA A 295 20.86 -6.50 -19.09
C ALA A 295 20.69 -7.83 -18.31
N ALA A 296 19.64 -8.57 -18.59
CA ALA A 296 19.41 -9.89 -18.00
C ALA A 296 20.55 -10.88 -18.29
N ARG A 297 21.11 -10.85 -19.51
CA ARG A 297 22.27 -11.69 -19.88
C ARG A 297 23.58 -11.19 -19.30
N ALA A 298 23.75 -9.87 -19.24
CA ALA A 298 24.98 -9.22 -18.74
C ALA A 298 25.04 -9.12 -17.22
N GLY A 299 23.93 -9.38 -16.54
CA GLY A 299 23.80 -9.17 -15.09
C GLY A 299 23.87 -7.70 -14.71
N ALA A 300 23.40 -6.79 -15.58
CA ALA A 300 23.43 -5.34 -15.36
C ALA A 300 22.07 -4.84 -14.85
N PRO A 301 22.03 -3.87 -13.91
CA PRO A 301 20.78 -3.32 -13.39
C PRO A 301 20.21 -2.24 -14.34
N LEU A 302 19.58 -2.68 -15.40
CA LEU A 302 18.91 -1.86 -16.39
C LEU A 302 17.57 -2.51 -16.71
N THR A 303 16.48 -1.74 -16.66
CA THR A 303 15.11 -2.22 -16.86
C THR A 303 14.36 -1.26 -17.77
N ALA A 304 13.54 -1.79 -18.68
CA ALA A 304 12.63 -1.00 -19.49
C ALA A 304 11.54 -0.35 -18.61
N LEU A 305 11.20 0.91 -18.87
CA LEU A 305 10.09 1.55 -18.18
C LEU A 305 8.77 0.92 -18.63
N ALA A 306 8.10 0.25 -17.71
CA ALA A 306 6.79 -0.31 -17.96
C ALA A 306 5.72 0.79 -18.08
N GLU A 307 4.82 0.63 -19.04
CA GLU A 307 3.56 1.36 -19.04
C GLU A 307 2.65 0.82 -17.93
N PRO A 308 1.93 1.69 -17.20
CA PRO A 308 0.96 1.20 -16.20
C PRO A 308 -0.15 0.41 -16.88
N VAL A 309 -0.18 -0.89 -16.64
CA VAL A 309 -1.24 -1.78 -17.15
C VAL A 309 -2.35 -1.86 -16.11
N ARG A 310 -3.60 -1.58 -16.51
CA ARG A 310 -4.75 -1.92 -15.66
C ARG A 310 -4.83 -3.44 -15.57
N PRO A 311 -5.04 -4.02 -14.36
CA PRO A 311 -5.36 -5.43 -14.26
C PRO A 311 -6.57 -5.71 -15.16
N GLY A 312 -6.50 -6.75 -15.98
CA GLY A 312 -7.64 -7.20 -16.78
C GLY A 312 -8.81 -7.63 -15.87
N PRO A 313 -10.03 -7.71 -16.42
CA PRO A 313 -11.18 -8.22 -15.68
C PRO A 313 -10.83 -9.59 -15.10
N SER A 314 -11.24 -9.82 -13.83
CA SER A 314 -11.02 -11.10 -13.17
C SER A 314 -11.65 -12.23 -14.01
N PRO A 315 -10.98 -13.36 -14.20
CA PRO A 315 -11.54 -14.50 -14.94
C PRO A 315 -12.86 -15.01 -14.35
N ASP A 316 -13.18 -14.65 -13.11
CA ASP A 316 -14.41 -15.05 -12.41
C ASP A 316 -15.63 -14.14 -12.71
N HIS A 317 -15.45 -13.04 -13.46
CA HIS A 317 -16.55 -12.21 -13.96
C HIS A 317 -16.37 -11.97 -15.46
N PRO A 318 -16.92 -12.86 -16.32
CA PRO A 318 -17.06 -12.54 -17.73
C PRO A 318 -17.98 -11.32 -17.84
N GLU A 319 -17.55 -10.35 -18.67
CA GLU A 319 -18.33 -9.15 -18.98
C GLU A 319 -19.80 -9.53 -19.15
N SER A 320 -20.67 -9.03 -18.27
CA SER A 320 -22.10 -9.03 -18.52
C SER A 320 -22.31 -8.13 -19.73
N GLY A 321 -22.54 -8.74 -20.89
CA GLY A 321 -22.74 -8.05 -22.16
C GLY A 321 -23.76 -6.92 -21.96
N ALA A 322 -23.32 -5.71 -22.28
CA ALA A 322 -24.22 -4.60 -22.47
C ALA A 322 -25.12 -4.83 -23.66
N PRO A 323 -26.40 -4.45 -23.59
CA PRO A 323 -27.36 -4.61 -24.69
C PRO A 323 -27.03 -3.74 -25.91
#